data_775bc516d58b3504fd003c9a8b96b468
#
_entry.id   775bc516d58b3504fd003c9a8b96b468
#
_cell.length_a   1.000
_cell.length_b   1.000
_cell.length_c   1.000
_cell.angle_alpha   90.00
_cell.angle_beta   90.00
_cell.angle_gamma   90.00
#
_symmetry.space_group_name_H-M   'P 1'
#
loop_
_entity.id
_entity.type
_entity.pdbx_description
1 polymer ?
#
loop_
_entity_poly.entity_id
_entity_poly.type
_entity_poly.pdbx_seq_one_letter_code
_entity_poly.pdbx_strand_id
1 'polypeptide(L)'
;AVMAELYQTSKQNISLHLKNVYREGELEPDRVVKEYLTTGPDGKTYGVLHYSLDAILAVGYRVRSQRGVQFRRWATERLREYLLKGFVLDDERLKNPPSPGLGVPDYFDEMLERIRDIRASEKRMYLRVREIFAMAADYEPSSEQTTLFFRVIQNKLHFAATGMTAAELIQSRANHALPNMGLTSWKTDEVRKTDVTIAKNYLSTEEIDELNRIVVMWLDF
;
A
#
# COMPACT_ATOMS: atom_id res chain seq x y z
N ALA A 1 13.58 -25.83 -16.93
CA ALA A 1 14.40 -25.30 -18.02
C ALA A 1 14.50 -23.77 -17.92
N VAL A 2 13.42 -23.04 -18.06
CA VAL A 2 13.38 -21.55 -18.13
C VAL A 2 14.07 -20.87 -16.93
N MET A 3 13.83 -21.31 -15.70
CA MET A 3 14.47 -20.72 -14.52
C MET A 3 16.00 -20.93 -14.51
N ALA A 4 16.49 -22.07 -15.03
CA ALA A 4 17.93 -22.32 -15.15
C ALA A 4 18.59 -21.42 -16.22
N GLU A 5 17.88 -21.14 -17.28
CA GLU A 5 18.29 -20.19 -18.31
C GLU A 5 18.26 -18.75 -17.79
N LEU A 6 17.17 -18.34 -17.13
CA LEU A 6 17.03 -17.03 -16.50
C LEU A 6 18.22 -16.69 -15.61
N TYR A 7 18.61 -17.62 -14.74
CA TYR A 7 19.71 -17.43 -13.79
C TYR A 7 21.08 -17.90 -14.30
N GLN A 8 21.19 -18.36 -15.54
CA GLN A 8 22.43 -18.88 -16.16
C GLN A 8 23.11 -19.91 -15.26
N THR A 9 22.37 -20.95 -14.90
CA THR A 9 22.82 -22.05 -14.04
C THR A 9 22.25 -23.38 -14.49
N SER A 10 22.64 -24.49 -13.87
CA SER A 10 22.11 -25.81 -14.21
C SER A 10 20.72 -26.08 -13.61
N LYS A 11 19.95 -26.98 -14.25
CA LYS A 11 18.67 -27.46 -13.72
C LYS A 11 18.83 -28.11 -12.35
N GLN A 12 19.92 -28.85 -12.15
CA GLN A 12 20.25 -29.49 -10.88
C GLN A 12 20.43 -28.47 -9.75
N ASN A 13 21.12 -27.35 -10.04
CA ASN A 13 21.32 -26.28 -9.07
C ASN A 13 20.00 -25.59 -8.70
N ILE A 14 19.12 -25.31 -9.68
CA ILE A 14 17.79 -24.80 -9.39
C ILE A 14 17.00 -25.77 -8.50
N SER A 15 17.01 -27.07 -8.84
CA SER A 15 16.31 -28.09 -8.03
C SER A 15 16.85 -28.16 -6.60
N LEU A 16 18.16 -28.00 -6.41
CA LEU A 16 18.78 -27.98 -5.09
C LEU A 16 18.32 -26.76 -4.28
N HIS A 17 18.29 -25.57 -4.92
CA HIS A 17 17.81 -24.36 -4.24
C HIS A 17 16.33 -24.46 -3.86
N LEU A 18 15.47 -24.96 -4.75
CA LEU A 18 14.04 -25.18 -4.45
C LEU A 18 13.86 -26.15 -3.28
N LYS A 19 14.59 -27.29 -3.28
CA LYS A 19 14.54 -28.24 -2.15
C LYS A 19 14.94 -27.59 -0.83
N ASN A 20 15.95 -26.71 -0.84
CA ASN A 20 16.38 -26.00 0.36
C ASN A 20 15.33 -25.00 0.82
N VAL A 21 14.72 -24.22 -0.09
CA VAL A 21 13.62 -23.30 0.21
C VAL A 21 12.46 -24.01 0.90
N TYR A 22 12.06 -25.18 0.38
CA TYR A 22 10.97 -25.99 0.97
C TYR A 22 11.36 -26.58 2.33
N ARG A 23 12.57 -27.13 2.45
CA ARG A 23 13.07 -27.70 3.70
C ARG A 23 13.18 -26.67 4.82
N GLU A 24 13.54 -25.43 4.49
CA GLU A 24 13.68 -24.32 5.43
C GLU A 24 12.33 -23.65 5.75
N GLY A 25 11.24 -24.08 5.13
CA GLY A 25 9.89 -23.55 5.36
C GLY A 25 9.66 -22.14 4.80
N GLU A 26 10.55 -21.68 3.91
CA GLU A 26 10.41 -20.37 3.28
C GLU A 26 9.19 -20.32 2.33
N LEU A 27 8.94 -21.41 1.61
CA LEU A 27 7.78 -21.58 0.73
C LEU A 27 7.19 -23.00 0.87
N GLU A 28 5.88 -23.10 0.71
CA GLU A 28 5.15 -24.37 0.65
C GLU A 28 5.03 -24.83 -0.81
N PRO A 29 5.49 -26.05 -1.18
CA PRO A 29 5.46 -26.54 -2.57
C PRO A 29 4.10 -26.43 -3.22
N ASP A 30 3.03 -26.81 -2.51
CA ASP A 30 1.66 -26.87 -3.05
C ASP A 30 1.11 -25.49 -3.42
N ARG A 31 1.67 -24.41 -2.87
CA ARG A 31 1.28 -23.04 -3.18
C ARG A 31 2.05 -22.43 -4.35
N VAL A 32 3.25 -22.91 -4.61
CA VAL A 32 4.19 -22.29 -5.55
C VAL A 32 4.53 -23.13 -6.76
N VAL A 33 4.06 -24.39 -6.82
CA VAL A 33 4.28 -25.31 -7.96
C VAL A 33 2.94 -25.84 -8.45
N LYS A 34 2.72 -25.77 -9.78
CA LYS A 34 1.60 -26.42 -10.45
C LYS A 34 2.10 -27.20 -11.63
N GLU A 35 1.55 -28.41 -11.83
CA GLU A 35 1.80 -29.22 -13.02
C GLU A 35 0.74 -28.94 -14.08
N TYR A 36 1.18 -28.65 -15.30
CA TYR A 36 0.31 -28.49 -16.45
C TYR A 36 0.66 -29.52 -17.51
N LEU A 37 -0.36 -30.12 -18.11
CA LEU A 37 -0.18 -31.03 -19.24
C LEU A 37 0.02 -30.22 -20.51
N THR A 38 1.12 -30.51 -21.21
CA THR A 38 1.47 -29.85 -22.46
C THR A 38 1.72 -30.90 -23.53
N THR A 39 1.12 -30.75 -24.73
CA THR A 39 1.35 -31.63 -25.84
C THR A 39 2.64 -31.22 -26.56
N GLY A 40 3.58 -32.16 -26.65
CA GLY A 40 4.85 -31.95 -27.39
C GLY A 40 4.68 -32.02 -28.91
N PRO A 41 5.73 -31.64 -29.66
CA PRO A 41 5.74 -31.75 -31.14
C PRO A 41 5.56 -33.18 -31.67
N ASP A 42 5.83 -34.17 -30.80
CA ASP A 42 5.66 -35.61 -31.10
C ASP A 42 4.23 -36.11 -30.81
N GLY A 43 3.29 -35.20 -30.47
CA GLY A 43 1.91 -35.54 -30.18
C GLY A 43 1.68 -36.16 -28.78
N LYS A 44 2.75 -36.35 -27.98
CA LYS A 44 2.63 -36.90 -26.62
C LYS A 44 2.37 -35.81 -25.61
N THR A 45 1.65 -36.17 -24.52
CA THR A 45 1.36 -35.27 -23.40
C THR A 45 2.44 -35.41 -22.32
N TYR A 46 2.99 -34.29 -21.90
CA TYR A 46 4.01 -34.18 -20.86
C TYR A 46 3.50 -33.34 -19.67
N GLY A 47 3.78 -33.77 -18.48
CA GLY A 47 3.60 -32.97 -17.28
C GLY A 47 4.74 -31.95 -17.13
N VAL A 48 4.41 -30.65 -17.17
CA VAL A 48 5.38 -29.57 -17.03
C VAL A 48 5.12 -28.81 -15.74
N LEU A 49 6.14 -28.76 -14.86
CA LEU A 49 6.06 -28.01 -13.61
C LEU A 49 6.22 -26.50 -13.89
N HIS A 50 5.25 -25.73 -13.47
CA HIS A 50 5.27 -24.28 -13.46
C HIS A 50 5.46 -23.77 -12.03
N TYR A 51 6.24 -22.73 -11.89
CA TYR A 51 6.59 -22.13 -10.59
C TYR A 51 6.03 -20.72 -10.49
N SER A 52 5.56 -20.35 -9.29
CA SER A 52 5.11 -18.97 -9.01
C SER A 52 6.28 -18.00 -9.06
N LEU A 53 5.96 -16.70 -9.08
CA LEU A 53 6.96 -15.65 -8.98
C LEU A 53 7.77 -15.76 -7.68
N ASP A 54 7.12 -16.11 -6.56
CA ASP A 54 7.78 -16.27 -5.26
C ASP A 54 8.89 -17.31 -5.31
N ALA A 55 8.65 -18.47 -5.94
CA ALA A 55 9.68 -19.50 -6.11
C ALA A 55 10.84 -19.01 -6.99
N ILE A 56 10.56 -18.21 -8.01
CA ILE A 56 11.59 -17.62 -8.88
C ILE A 56 12.44 -16.64 -8.06
N LEU A 57 11.82 -15.76 -7.29
CA LEU A 57 12.50 -14.78 -6.45
C LEU A 57 13.36 -15.46 -5.37
N ALA A 58 12.81 -16.44 -4.65
CA ALA A 58 13.52 -17.19 -3.61
C ALA A 58 14.80 -17.85 -4.15
N VAL A 59 14.72 -18.46 -5.33
CA VAL A 59 15.89 -19.04 -6.02
C VAL A 59 16.88 -17.95 -6.41
N GLY A 60 16.42 -16.80 -6.89
CA GLY A 60 17.26 -15.66 -7.29
C GLY A 60 18.14 -15.13 -6.17
N TYR A 61 17.63 -15.11 -4.94
CA TYR A 61 18.42 -14.73 -3.76
C TYR A 61 19.51 -15.73 -3.41
N ARG A 62 19.37 -17.00 -3.78
CA ARG A 62 20.26 -18.11 -3.37
C ARG A 62 21.27 -18.52 -4.43
N VAL A 63 20.96 -18.33 -5.71
CA VAL A 63 21.80 -18.80 -6.81
C VAL A 63 23.11 -18.02 -6.90
N ARG A 64 24.22 -18.78 -7.04
CA ARG A 64 25.58 -18.22 -7.13
C ARG A 64 26.04 -18.05 -8.58
N SER A 65 25.25 -17.37 -9.40
CA SER A 65 25.63 -17.03 -10.79
C SER A 65 25.79 -15.53 -10.95
N GLN A 66 26.38 -15.10 -12.07
CA GLN A 66 26.48 -13.67 -12.39
C GLN A 66 25.10 -13.02 -12.50
N ARG A 67 24.12 -13.72 -13.06
CA ARG A 67 22.71 -13.26 -13.10
C ARG A 67 22.10 -13.17 -11.73
N GLY A 68 22.40 -14.09 -10.81
CA GLY A 68 21.98 -14.01 -9.42
C GLY A 68 22.56 -12.78 -8.71
N VAL A 69 23.82 -12.43 -8.99
CA VAL A 69 24.43 -11.19 -8.47
C VAL A 69 23.72 -9.96 -9.01
N GLN A 70 23.44 -9.90 -10.32
CA GLN A 70 22.70 -8.80 -10.94
C GLN A 70 21.31 -8.65 -10.33
N PHE A 71 20.59 -9.77 -10.17
CA PHE A 71 19.27 -9.80 -9.53
C PHE A 71 19.33 -9.25 -8.10
N ARG A 72 20.23 -9.74 -7.25
CA ARG A 72 20.36 -9.26 -5.87
C ARG A 72 20.71 -7.78 -5.79
N ARG A 73 21.55 -7.27 -6.68
CA ARG A 73 21.87 -5.83 -6.75
C ARG A 73 20.65 -5.01 -7.07
N TRP A 74 19.91 -5.40 -8.11
CA TRP A 74 18.66 -4.74 -8.48
C TRP A 74 17.61 -4.78 -7.34
N ALA A 75 17.41 -5.95 -6.72
CA ALA A 75 16.47 -6.11 -5.62
C ALA A 75 16.88 -5.25 -4.40
N THR A 76 18.17 -5.19 -4.09
CA THR A 76 18.70 -4.37 -3.00
C THR A 76 18.47 -2.88 -3.26
N GLU A 77 18.64 -2.42 -4.49
CA GLU A 77 18.36 -1.03 -4.88
C GLU A 77 16.88 -0.68 -4.69
N ARG A 78 15.97 -1.56 -5.14
CA ARG A 78 14.52 -1.36 -4.96
C ARG A 78 14.13 -1.37 -3.49
N LEU A 79 14.64 -2.31 -2.70
CA LEU A 79 14.41 -2.37 -1.26
C LEU A 79 14.95 -1.14 -0.54
N ARG A 80 16.14 -0.68 -0.88
CA ARG A 80 16.73 0.55 -0.34
C ARG A 80 15.85 1.76 -0.64
N GLU A 81 15.37 1.90 -1.87
CA GLU A 81 14.50 2.98 -2.28
C GLU A 81 13.20 2.97 -1.46
N TYR A 82 12.58 1.80 -1.31
CA TYR A 82 11.40 1.63 -0.48
C TYR A 82 11.63 2.01 0.98
N LEU A 83 12.72 1.55 1.59
CA LEU A 83 13.04 1.84 2.99
C LEU A 83 13.32 3.33 3.24
N LEU A 84 13.91 4.03 2.27
CA LEU A 84 14.21 5.46 2.39
C LEU A 84 13.02 6.36 2.07
N LYS A 85 12.26 6.04 1.01
CA LYS A 85 11.19 6.89 0.48
C LYS A 85 9.79 6.45 0.92
N GLY A 86 9.60 5.16 1.25
CA GLY A 86 8.30 4.55 1.52
C GLY A 86 7.55 4.08 0.27
N PHE A 87 8.13 4.20 -0.92
CA PHE A 87 7.56 3.73 -2.18
C PHE A 87 8.64 3.39 -3.21
N VAL A 88 8.28 2.56 -4.18
CA VAL A 88 9.04 2.28 -5.41
C VAL A 88 8.07 2.32 -6.57
N LEU A 89 8.40 3.04 -7.64
CA LEU A 89 7.59 3.14 -8.85
C LEU A 89 8.39 2.68 -10.07
N ASP A 90 7.70 2.00 -10.98
CA ASP A 90 8.19 1.72 -12.32
C ASP A 90 7.45 2.65 -13.29
N ASP A 91 8.00 3.84 -13.49
CA ASP A 91 7.40 4.91 -14.28
C ASP A 91 7.11 4.47 -15.72
N GLU A 92 8.04 3.69 -16.32
CA GLU A 92 7.87 3.21 -17.69
C GLU A 92 6.68 2.25 -17.80
N ARG A 93 6.53 1.35 -16.85
CA ARG A 93 5.41 0.42 -16.81
C ARG A 93 4.09 1.12 -16.56
N LEU A 94 4.07 2.14 -15.69
CA LEU A 94 2.86 2.89 -15.35
C LEU A 94 2.42 3.82 -16.49
N LYS A 95 3.35 4.37 -17.27
CA LYS A 95 3.03 5.21 -18.44
C LYS A 95 2.57 4.40 -19.65
N ASN A 96 2.97 3.16 -19.74
CA ASN A 96 2.70 2.29 -20.88
C ASN A 96 1.76 1.15 -20.46
N PRO A 97 0.45 1.27 -20.72
CA PRO A 97 -0.50 0.23 -20.35
C PRO A 97 -0.14 -1.12 -21.02
N PRO A 98 -0.37 -2.23 -20.34
CA PRO A 98 -0.12 -3.54 -20.92
C PRO A 98 -0.98 -3.76 -22.18
N SER A 99 -0.41 -4.43 -23.18
CA SER A 99 -1.15 -4.74 -24.41
C SER A 99 -2.40 -5.56 -24.11
N PRO A 100 -3.55 -5.23 -24.71
CA PRO A 100 -4.78 -5.99 -24.52
C PRO A 100 -4.59 -7.49 -24.86
N GLY A 101 -5.11 -8.37 -24.01
CA GLY A 101 -5.07 -9.83 -24.23
C GLY A 101 -3.88 -10.55 -23.60
N LEU A 102 -2.90 -9.87 -23.01
CA LEU A 102 -1.78 -10.52 -22.30
C LEU A 102 -2.12 -10.99 -20.89
N GLY A 103 -3.32 -10.69 -20.36
CA GLY A 103 -3.74 -11.06 -19.01
C GLY A 103 -2.90 -10.40 -17.90
N VAL A 104 -2.17 -9.34 -18.22
CA VAL A 104 -1.40 -8.54 -17.27
C VAL A 104 -2.30 -7.41 -16.77
N PRO A 105 -2.56 -7.32 -15.45
CA PRO A 105 -3.36 -6.23 -14.89
C PRO A 105 -2.69 -4.86 -15.10
N ASP A 106 -3.50 -3.85 -15.38
CA ASP A 106 -3.09 -2.45 -15.31
C ASP A 106 -3.32 -1.94 -13.88
N TYR A 107 -2.26 -1.46 -13.24
CA TYR A 107 -2.29 -0.95 -11.87
C TYR A 107 -2.28 0.59 -11.81
N PHE A 108 -2.46 1.27 -12.93
CA PHE A 108 -2.41 2.74 -12.98
C PHE A 108 -3.51 3.38 -12.12
N ASP A 109 -4.73 2.89 -12.23
CA ASP A 109 -5.86 3.42 -11.45
C ASP A 109 -5.69 3.15 -9.95
N GLU A 110 -5.20 1.96 -9.56
CA GLU A 110 -4.89 1.65 -8.15
C GLU A 110 -3.84 2.63 -7.59
N MET A 111 -2.81 2.94 -8.37
CA MET A 111 -1.80 3.91 -7.97
C MET A 111 -2.40 5.31 -7.79
N LEU A 112 -3.28 5.76 -8.72
CA LEU A 112 -3.94 7.06 -8.63
C LEU A 112 -4.81 7.17 -7.37
N GLU A 113 -5.56 6.13 -7.04
CA GLU A 113 -6.38 6.09 -5.81
C GLU A 113 -5.50 6.22 -4.57
N ARG A 114 -4.40 5.47 -4.49
CA ARG A 114 -3.43 5.58 -3.37
C ARG A 114 -2.84 6.98 -3.25
N ILE A 115 -2.50 7.63 -4.36
CA ILE A 115 -2.00 9.02 -4.34
C ILE A 115 -3.09 9.97 -3.81
N ARG A 116 -4.35 9.81 -4.25
CA ARG A 116 -5.48 10.60 -3.76
C ARG A 116 -5.65 10.46 -2.24
N ASP A 117 -5.63 9.23 -1.73
CA ASP A 117 -5.74 8.94 -0.29
C ASP A 117 -4.60 9.56 0.52
N ILE A 118 -3.36 9.47 0.01
CA ILE A 118 -2.19 10.07 0.67
C ILE A 118 -2.31 11.61 0.70
N ARG A 119 -2.75 12.23 -0.42
CA ARG A 119 -2.98 13.69 -0.52
C ARG A 119 -4.14 14.13 0.39
N ALA A 120 -5.20 13.35 0.45
CA ALA A 120 -6.37 13.61 1.28
C ALA A 120 -6.11 13.45 2.78
N SER A 121 -4.90 13.03 3.19
CA SER A 121 -4.56 12.91 4.59
C SER A 121 -4.71 14.26 5.31
N GLU A 122 -5.63 14.31 6.25
CA GLU A 122 -5.89 15.46 7.12
C GLU A 122 -4.61 16.00 7.79
N LYS A 123 -3.74 15.09 8.23
CA LYS A 123 -2.43 15.44 8.79
C LYS A 123 -1.54 16.18 7.78
N ARG A 124 -1.55 15.77 6.50
CA ARG A 124 -0.78 16.43 5.44
C ARG A 124 -1.33 17.81 5.13
N MET A 125 -2.65 17.95 5.09
CA MET A 125 -3.31 19.23 4.93
C MET A 125 -2.91 20.18 6.05
N TYR A 126 -3.01 19.79 7.32
CA TYR A 126 -2.61 20.64 8.45
C TYR A 126 -1.14 21.07 8.38
N LEU A 127 -0.24 20.16 7.96
CA LEU A 127 1.16 20.51 7.80
C LEU A 127 1.35 21.57 6.71
N ARG A 128 0.64 21.46 5.59
CA ARG A 128 0.68 22.47 4.51
C ARG A 128 0.13 23.82 4.95
N VAL A 129 -1.02 23.81 5.63
CA VAL A 129 -1.58 25.05 6.18
C VAL A 129 -0.58 25.72 7.13
N ARG A 130 0.05 24.94 8.03
CA ARG A 130 1.08 25.44 8.93
C ARG A 130 2.29 26.03 8.18
N GLU A 131 2.76 25.38 7.13
CA GLU A 131 3.86 25.88 6.29
C GLU A 131 3.51 27.25 5.67
N ILE A 132 2.28 27.40 5.15
CA ILE A 132 1.80 28.64 4.57
C ILE A 132 1.74 29.74 5.65
N PHE A 133 1.16 29.44 6.82
CA PHE A 133 1.09 30.40 7.93
C PHE A 133 2.47 30.76 8.49
N ALA A 134 3.42 29.82 8.48
CA ALA A 134 4.78 30.10 8.92
C ALA A 134 5.56 31.09 8.04
N MET A 135 5.03 31.41 6.86
CA MET A 135 5.56 32.50 6.01
C MET A 135 5.10 33.89 6.44
N ALA A 136 4.07 33.97 7.28
CA ALA A 136 3.60 35.25 7.81
C ALA A 136 4.51 35.71 8.97
N ALA A 137 4.86 36.99 8.97
CA ALA A 137 5.79 37.59 9.95
C ALA A 137 5.25 37.58 11.40
N ASP A 138 3.93 37.49 11.57
CA ASP A 138 3.21 37.48 12.83
C ASP A 138 2.71 36.09 13.27
N TYR A 139 3.17 35.02 12.57
CA TYR A 139 2.76 33.66 12.91
C TYR A 139 3.44 33.16 14.19
N GLU A 140 2.64 32.86 15.21
CA GLU A 140 3.07 32.25 16.46
C GLU A 140 2.38 30.88 16.63
N PRO A 141 3.13 29.75 16.48
CA PRO A 141 2.56 28.39 16.54
C PRO A 141 1.88 28.06 17.86
N SER A 142 2.34 28.65 18.95
CA SER A 142 1.83 28.42 20.32
C SER A 142 0.68 29.36 20.71
N SER A 143 0.31 30.28 19.84
CA SER A 143 -0.75 31.22 20.15
C SER A 143 -2.12 30.56 20.27
N GLU A 144 -2.97 31.09 21.15
CA GLU A 144 -4.34 30.65 21.30
C GLU A 144 -5.15 30.83 19.99
N GLN A 145 -4.87 31.91 19.27
CA GLN A 145 -5.48 32.22 18.00
C GLN A 145 -5.17 31.16 16.92
N THR A 146 -3.92 30.72 16.82
CA THR A 146 -3.49 29.64 15.94
C THR A 146 -4.22 28.32 16.29
N THR A 147 -4.29 27.98 17.57
CA THR A 147 -5.01 26.79 18.03
C THR A 147 -6.50 26.86 17.72
N LEU A 148 -7.13 28.00 17.93
CA LEU A 148 -8.55 28.23 17.60
C LEU A 148 -8.80 28.10 16.12
N PHE A 149 -7.95 28.70 15.28
CA PHE A 149 -8.05 28.63 13.81
C PHE A 149 -8.06 27.17 13.32
N PHE A 150 -7.12 26.35 13.75
CA PHE A 150 -7.07 24.94 13.34
C PHE A 150 -8.30 24.14 13.82
N ARG A 151 -8.79 24.43 15.01
CA ARG A 151 -10.02 23.80 15.54
C ARG A 151 -11.24 24.18 14.69
N VAL A 152 -11.35 25.43 14.29
CA VAL A 152 -12.43 25.93 13.41
C VAL A 152 -12.38 25.24 12.04
N ILE A 153 -11.20 25.15 11.41
CA ILE A 153 -11.03 24.47 10.14
C ILE A 153 -11.46 22.99 10.26
N GLN A 154 -10.99 22.29 11.28
CA GLN A 154 -11.35 20.90 11.50
C GLN A 154 -12.87 20.71 11.62
N ASN A 155 -13.52 21.54 12.41
CA ASN A 155 -14.98 21.50 12.54
C ASN A 155 -15.70 21.79 11.22
N LYS A 156 -15.21 22.75 10.43
CA LYS A 156 -15.79 23.05 9.11
C LYS A 156 -15.65 21.88 8.12
N LEU A 157 -14.51 21.20 8.15
CA LEU A 157 -14.28 20.01 7.30
C LEU A 157 -15.23 18.87 7.68
N HIS A 158 -15.36 18.56 8.98
CA HIS A 158 -16.32 17.57 9.43
C HIS A 158 -17.76 17.96 9.08
N PHE A 159 -18.13 19.22 9.29
CA PHE A 159 -19.46 19.71 8.96
C PHE A 159 -19.76 19.64 7.46
N ALA A 160 -18.80 19.95 6.61
CA ALA A 160 -18.96 19.87 5.16
C ALA A 160 -19.17 18.43 4.67
N ALA A 161 -18.52 17.45 5.31
CA ALA A 161 -18.62 16.03 4.93
C ALA A 161 -19.84 15.33 5.55
N THR A 162 -20.32 15.78 6.72
CA THR A 162 -21.30 15.01 7.52
C THR A 162 -22.54 15.81 7.95
N GLY A 163 -22.51 17.12 7.79
CA GLY A 163 -23.52 18.02 8.36
C GLY A 163 -23.41 18.21 9.87
N MET A 164 -22.35 17.68 10.51
CA MET A 164 -22.13 17.74 11.97
C MET A 164 -20.74 18.23 12.30
N THR A 165 -20.61 18.96 13.40
CA THR A 165 -19.29 19.27 13.99
C THR A 165 -18.68 18.05 14.65
N ALA A 166 -17.38 18.09 14.95
CA ALA A 166 -16.69 16.99 15.64
C ALA A 166 -17.36 16.58 16.97
N ALA A 167 -17.83 17.55 17.74
CA ALA A 167 -18.51 17.28 19.01
C ALA A 167 -19.89 16.62 18.80
N GLU A 168 -20.68 17.09 17.82
CA GLU A 168 -21.97 16.52 17.48
C GLU A 168 -21.85 15.09 16.95
N LEU A 169 -20.83 14.80 16.12
CA LEU A 169 -20.51 13.45 15.65
C LEU A 169 -20.29 12.48 16.80
N ILE A 170 -19.43 12.86 17.75
CA ILE A 170 -19.13 12.04 18.93
C ILE A 170 -20.42 11.85 19.74
N GLN A 171 -21.15 12.93 20.02
CA GLN A 171 -22.37 12.87 20.86
C GLN A 171 -23.46 11.99 20.22
N SER A 172 -23.60 12.04 18.91
CA SER A 172 -24.67 11.29 18.21
C SER A 172 -24.33 9.81 17.97
N ARG A 173 -23.04 9.48 17.83
CA ARG A 173 -22.61 8.16 17.39
C ARG A 173 -21.94 7.32 18.47
N ALA A 174 -21.33 7.93 19.48
CA ALA A 174 -20.76 7.20 20.62
C ALA A 174 -21.87 6.51 21.42
N ASN A 175 -21.84 5.19 21.47
CA ASN A 175 -22.84 4.40 22.17
C ASN A 175 -22.19 3.20 22.87
N HIS A 176 -22.26 3.20 24.20
CA HIS A 176 -21.68 2.14 25.04
C HIS A 176 -22.35 0.75 24.82
N ALA A 177 -23.56 0.70 24.28
CA ALA A 177 -24.28 -0.54 23.99
C ALA A 177 -23.83 -1.18 22.64
N LEU A 178 -23.09 -0.44 21.81
CA LEU A 178 -22.59 -0.95 20.54
C LEU A 178 -21.17 -1.54 20.68
N PRO A 179 -20.81 -2.54 19.86
CA PRO A 179 -19.43 -2.99 19.77
C PRO A 179 -18.48 -1.81 19.51
N ASN A 180 -17.33 -1.81 20.18
CA ASN A 180 -16.31 -0.77 20.05
C ASN A 180 -16.82 0.67 20.27
N MET A 181 -17.85 0.85 21.08
CA MET A 181 -18.46 2.16 21.35
C MET A 181 -19.06 2.85 20.11
N GLY A 182 -19.37 2.11 19.06
CA GLY A 182 -19.86 2.66 17.79
C GLY A 182 -18.78 3.21 16.86
N LEU A 183 -17.50 3.01 17.18
CA LEU A 183 -16.37 3.41 16.33
C LEU A 183 -16.33 2.55 15.06
N THR A 184 -16.00 3.17 13.94
CA THR A 184 -15.78 2.53 12.64
C THR A 184 -14.30 2.25 12.37
N SER A 185 -13.39 3.01 13.01
CA SER A 185 -11.95 2.84 12.87
C SER A 185 -11.18 3.25 14.14
N TRP A 186 -10.01 2.63 14.36
CA TRP A 186 -9.05 2.97 15.44
C TRP A 186 -7.65 2.44 15.09
N LYS A 187 -6.60 2.86 15.82
CA LYS A 187 -5.20 2.61 15.43
C LYS A 187 -4.61 1.27 15.88
N THR A 188 -5.13 0.67 16.93
CA THR A 188 -4.55 -0.52 17.59
C THR A 188 -5.55 -1.67 17.56
N ASP A 189 -5.13 -2.87 17.94
CA ASP A 189 -6.00 -4.06 17.98
C ASP A 189 -7.19 -3.88 18.93
N GLU A 190 -7.06 -3.03 19.96
CA GLU A 190 -8.11 -2.73 20.93
C GLU A 190 -8.43 -1.23 20.95
N VAL A 191 -9.72 -0.91 21.14
CA VAL A 191 -10.22 0.47 21.32
C VAL A 191 -9.72 1.06 22.64
N ARG A 192 -9.08 2.21 22.56
CA ARG A 192 -8.59 2.97 23.72
C ARG A 192 -9.51 4.14 24.03
N LYS A 193 -9.48 4.60 25.28
CA LYS A 193 -10.24 5.78 25.72
C LYS A 193 -9.96 7.02 24.86
N THR A 194 -8.75 7.16 24.33
CA THR A 194 -8.37 8.26 23.43
C THR A 194 -9.05 8.15 22.07
N ASP A 195 -9.34 6.94 21.59
CA ASP A 195 -9.97 6.74 20.27
C ASP A 195 -11.43 7.21 20.27
N VAL A 196 -12.12 7.05 21.40
CA VAL A 196 -13.52 7.47 21.60
C VAL A 196 -13.70 8.98 21.50
N THR A 197 -12.66 9.76 21.74
CA THR A 197 -12.69 11.23 21.68
C THR A 197 -12.33 11.81 20.31
N ILE A 198 -12.07 10.97 19.32
CA ILE A 198 -11.70 11.36 17.96
C ILE A 198 -12.91 11.21 17.03
N ALA A 199 -13.49 12.32 16.59
CA ALA A 199 -14.69 12.35 15.74
C ALA A 199 -14.51 11.54 14.44
N LYS A 200 -13.32 11.59 13.83
CA LYS A 200 -13.00 10.84 12.59
C LYS A 200 -13.21 9.33 12.73
N ASN A 201 -13.04 8.79 13.92
CA ASN A 201 -13.21 7.35 14.19
C ASN A 201 -14.68 6.88 14.11
N TYR A 202 -15.63 7.80 13.98
CA TYR A 202 -17.06 7.52 13.84
C TYR A 202 -17.60 7.75 12.43
N LEU A 203 -16.74 8.13 11.48
CA LEU A 203 -17.16 8.40 10.10
C LEU A 203 -17.42 7.09 9.35
N SER A 204 -18.45 7.07 8.50
CA SER A 204 -18.65 6.00 7.53
C SER A 204 -17.60 6.08 6.39
N THR A 205 -17.51 5.04 5.58
CA THR A 205 -16.61 5.02 4.42
C THR A 205 -16.96 6.15 3.45
N GLU A 206 -18.24 6.38 3.18
CA GLU A 206 -18.74 7.42 2.28
C GLU A 206 -18.39 8.83 2.81
N GLU A 207 -18.52 9.04 4.12
CA GLU A 207 -18.15 10.31 4.76
C GLU A 207 -16.64 10.56 4.76
N ILE A 208 -15.84 9.50 4.89
CA ILE A 208 -14.38 9.59 4.75
C ILE A 208 -14.02 9.97 3.31
N ASP A 209 -14.66 9.36 2.32
CA ASP A 209 -14.43 9.67 0.91
C ASP A 209 -14.80 11.12 0.58
N GLU A 210 -15.92 11.60 1.11
CA GLU A 210 -16.35 12.99 0.93
C GLU A 210 -15.38 13.98 1.61
N LEU A 211 -14.97 13.68 2.84
CA LEU A 211 -13.95 14.46 3.54
C LEU A 211 -12.64 14.52 2.75
N ASN A 212 -12.21 13.40 2.20
CA ASN A 212 -11.02 13.30 1.38
C ASN A 212 -11.13 14.15 0.11
N ARG A 213 -12.28 14.15 -0.56
CA ARG A 213 -12.55 15.01 -1.74
C ARG A 213 -12.45 16.50 -1.40
N ILE A 214 -13.07 16.91 -0.30
CA ILE A 214 -13.04 18.31 0.19
C ILE A 214 -11.61 18.74 0.50
N VAL A 215 -10.83 17.89 1.17
CA VAL A 215 -9.41 18.16 1.50
C VAL A 215 -8.56 18.30 0.24
N VAL A 216 -8.72 17.42 -0.75
CA VAL A 216 -7.99 17.51 -2.02
C VAL A 216 -8.35 18.78 -2.78
N MET A 217 -9.65 19.08 -2.90
CA MET A 217 -10.13 20.29 -3.55
C MET A 217 -9.56 21.55 -2.88
N TRP A 218 -9.49 21.57 -1.55
CA TRP A 218 -8.94 22.70 -0.80
C TRP A 218 -7.41 22.85 -0.96
N LEU A 219 -6.68 21.77 -1.17
CA LEU A 219 -5.23 21.80 -1.42
C LEU A 219 -4.87 22.18 -2.87
N ASP A 220 -5.81 22.08 -3.80
CA ASP A 220 -5.61 22.42 -5.21
C ASP A 220 -5.91 23.91 -5.50
N PHE A 221 -6.48 24.64 -4.52
CA PHE A 221 -6.66 26.09 -4.52
C PHE A 221 -5.45 26.83 -3.94
#